data_72405e000c7405007258fec769fbbc5e
#
_entry.id   72405e000c7405007258fec769fbbc5e
#
_cell.length_a   1.000
_cell.length_b   1.000
_cell.length_c   1.000
_cell.angle_alpha   90.00
_cell.angle_beta   90.00
_cell.angle_gamma   90.00
#
_symmetry.space_group_name_H-M   'P 1'
#
loop_
_entity.id
_entity.type
_entity.pdbx_description
1 polymer ?
#
loop_
_entity_poly.entity_id
_entity_poly.type
_entity_poly.pdbx_seq_one_letter_code
_entity_poly.pdbx_strand_id
1 'polypeptide(L)'
;FGINMVALVDGRPRVLNLREIIEAFLRHRREVINRRTIFRLNKNRMRGHILEGQAVALSNLDEFLRIIRNAPNPPIAREQLMSRGWKSDLVSGLLNAAFNPQDYRPQDIDACYGLLSDGLYHLSPVQADKILQMALQKLTGLEQDKINEEYRQANAQITDLLDILARP
;
A
#
# COMPACT_ATOMS: atom_id res chain seq x y z
N PHE A 1 -40.70 -36.87 3.21
CA PHE A 1 -40.52 -35.42 3.09
C PHE A 1 -39.86 -35.11 1.76
N GLY A 2 -40.55 -34.37 0.88
CA GLY A 2 -39.94 -33.79 -0.33
C GLY A 2 -39.31 -32.44 0.00
N ILE A 3 -38.03 -32.28 -0.24
CA ILE A 3 -37.32 -31.00 -0.05
C ILE A 3 -37.00 -30.44 -1.43
N ASN A 4 -37.70 -29.38 -1.82
CA ASN A 4 -37.39 -28.65 -3.06
C ASN A 4 -36.60 -27.41 -2.68
N MET A 5 -35.27 -27.44 -2.88
CA MET A 5 -34.38 -26.32 -2.60
C MET A 5 -34.23 -25.47 -3.88
N VAL A 6 -34.83 -24.28 -3.89
CA VAL A 6 -34.67 -23.31 -4.96
C VAL A 6 -33.73 -22.20 -4.48
N ALA A 7 -32.67 -21.95 -5.22
CA ALA A 7 -31.72 -20.88 -4.91
C ALA A 7 -31.40 -20.07 -6.17
N LEU A 8 -30.91 -18.83 -5.97
CA LEU A 8 -30.41 -18.01 -7.04
C LEU A 8 -28.94 -18.36 -7.29
N VAL A 9 -28.61 -18.85 -8.46
CA VAL A 9 -27.24 -19.09 -8.93
C VAL A 9 -27.02 -18.24 -10.17
N ASP A 10 -26.01 -17.36 -10.10
CA ASP A 10 -25.69 -16.38 -11.15
C ASP A 10 -26.91 -15.51 -11.55
N GLY A 11 -27.72 -15.11 -10.55
CA GLY A 11 -28.93 -14.30 -10.74
C GLY A 11 -30.15 -15.04 -11.31
N ARG A 12 -30.09 -16.36 -11.49
CA ARG A 12 -31.18 -17.18 -12.01
C ARG A 12 -31.70 -18.19 -10.97
N PRO A 13 -33.02 -18.35 -10.80
CA PRO A 13 -33.56 -19.34 -9.90
C PRO A 13 -33.35 -20.75 -10.49
N ARG A 14 -32.80 -21.65 -9.67
CA ARG A 14 -32.57 -23.06 -10.02
C ARG A 14 -32.96 -23.97 -8.87
N VAL A 15 -33.53 -25.11 -9.17
CA VAL A 15 -33.70 -26.19 -8.19
C VAL A 15 -32.36 -26.91 -8.07
N LEU A 16 -31.84 -27.01 -6.87
CA LEU A 16 -30.51 -27.55 -6.60
C LEU A 16 -30.64 -28.73 -5.62
N ASN A 17 -29.81 -29.74 -5.83
CA ASN A 17 -29.57 -30.75 -4.82
C ASN A 17 -28.55 -30.26 -3.79
N LEU A 18 -28.38 -30.98 -2.68
CA LEU A 18 -27.50 -30.59 -1.59
C LEU A 18 -26.04 -30.38 -2.03
N ARG A 19 -25.55 -31.25 -2.93
CA ARG A 19 -24.19 -31.14 -3.45
C ARG A 19 -24.00 -29.86 -4.26
N GLU A 20 -24.92 -29.56 -5.15
CA GLU A 20 -24.89 -28.35 -5.99
C GLU A 20 -24.95 -27.07 -5.16
N ILE A 21 -25.71 -27.05 -4.05
CA ILE A 21 -25.78 -25.95 -3.11
C ILE A 21 -24.42 -25.74 -2.45
N ILE A 22 -23.77 -26.79 -1.96
CA ILE A 22 -22.46 -26.72 -1.32
C ILE A 22 -21.40 -26.24 -2.34
N GLU A 23 -21.40 -26.75 -3.55
CA GLU A 23 -20.48 -26.34 -4.61
C GLU A 23 -20.67 -24.87 -4.99
N ALA A 24 -21.91 -24.41 -5.14
CA ALA A 24 -22.22 -23.00 -5.41
C ALA A 24 -21.78 -22.08 -4.25
N PHE A 25 -22.03 -22.50 -3.01
CA PHE A 25 -21.58 -21.78 -1.82
C PHE A 25 -20.06 -21.66 -1.76
N LEU A 26 -19.32 -22.74 -1.98
CA LEU A 26 -17.86 -22.76 -1.96
C LEU A 26 -17.28 -21.83 -3.04
N ARG A 27 -17.83 -21.89 -4.26
CA ARG A 27 -17.43 -21.01 -5.37
C ARG A 27 -17.62 -19.55 -5.01
N HIS A 28 -18.82 -19.19 -4.56
CA HIS A 28 -19.13 -17.84 -4.12
C HIS A 28 -18.21 -17.38 -2.97
N ARG A 29 -17.98 -18.26 -2.00
CA ARG A 29 -17.12 -17.95 -0.86
C ARG A 29 -15.67 -17.66 -1.26
N ARG A 30 -15.12 -18.46 -2.18
CA ARG A 30 -13.77 -18.23 -2.74
C ARG A 30 -13.71 -16.87 -3.46
N GLU A 31 -14.68 -16.55 -4.28
CA GLU A 31 -14.74 -15.27 -4.99
C GLU A 31 -14.75 -14.08 -4.02
N VAL A 32 -15.60 -14.14 -2.99
CA VAL A 32 -15.67 -13.09 -1.97
C VAL A 32 -14.36 -12.94 -1.21
N ILE A 33 -13.69 -14.06 -0.85
CA ILE A 33 -12.40 -14.04 -0.16
C ILE A 33 -11.36 -13.41 -1.07
N ASN A 34 -11.25 -13.81 -2.34
CA ASN A 34 -10.29 -13.26 -3.29
C ASN A 34 -10.48 -11.74 -3.48
N ARG A 35 -11.69 -11.28 -3.74
CA ARG A 35 -12.00 -9.84 -3.88
C ARG A 35 -11.62 -9.05 -2.63
N ARG A 36 -11.97 -9.57 -1.44
CA ARG A 36 -11.61 -8.93 -0.17
C ARG A 36 -10.10 -8.89 0.05
N THR A 37 -9.41 -9.96 -0.31
CA THR A 37 -7.95 -10.04 -0.16
C THR A 37 -7.25 -9.07 -1.09
N ILE A 38 -7.66 -8.97 -2.35
CA ILE A 38 -7.12 -7.99 -3.32
C ILE A 38 -7.35 -6.55 -2.83
N PHE A 39 -8.55 -6.24 -2.34
CA PHE A 39 -8.85 -4.91 -1.80
C PHE A 39 -7.94 -4.56 -0.61
N ARG A 40 -7.76 -5.49 0.33
CA ARG A 40 -6.88 -5.30 1.49
C ARG A 40 -5.41 -5.17 1.09
N LEU A 41 -4.97 -5.97 0.12
CA LEU A 41 -3.63 -5.92 -0.43
C LEU A 41 -3.32 -4.54 -1.00
N ASN A 42 -4.17 -4.02 -1.87
CA ASN A 42 -4.00 -2.69 -2.47
C ASN A 42 -4.00 -1.58 -1.41
N LYS A 43 -4.86 -1.68 -0.39
CA LYS A 43 -4.89 -0.73 0.72
C LYS A 43 -3.59 -0.75 1.54
N ASN A 44 -3.04 -1.92 1.83
CA ASN A 44 -1.78 -2.05 2.57
C ASN A 44 -0.58 -1.62 1.73
N ARG A 45 -0.55 -1.91 0.42
CA ARG A 45 0.47 -1.40 -0.50
C ARG A 45 0.50 0.13 -0.52
N MET A 46 -0.66 0.77 -0.62
CA MET A 46 -0.76 2.23 -0.58
C MET A 46 -0.31 2.79 0.77
N ARG A 47 -0.65 2.14 1.89
CA ARG A 47 -0.17 2.53 3.21
C ARG A 47 1.35 2.43 3.32
N GLY A 48 1.93 1.30 2.89
CA GLY A 48 3.38 1.10 2.85
C GLY A 48 4.08 2.18 2.04
N HIS A 49 3.57 2.48 0.85
CA HIS A 49 4.09 3.54 -0.02
C HIS A 49 4.08 4.92 0.66
N ILE A 50 3.01 5.27 1.37
CA ILE A 50 2.95 6.53 2.14
C ILE A 50 4.00 6.55 3.26
N LEU A 51 4.15 5.45 3.99
CA LEU A 51 5.14 5.34 5.07
C LEU A 51 6.58 5.44 4.55
N GLU A 52 6.89 4.89 3.38
CA GLU A 52 8.19 5.09 2.72
C GLU A 52 8.47 6.58 2.47
N GLY A 53 7.52 7.32 1.89
CA GLY A 53 7.67 8.76 1.69
C GLY A 53 7.88 9.53 2.99
N GLN A 54 7.18 9.15 4.06
CA GLN A 54 7.37 9.76 5.38
C GLN A 54 8.75 9.45 5.96
N ALA A 55 9.27 8.23 5.78
CA ALA A 55 10.61 7.85 6.21
C ALA A 55 11.69 8.63 5.44
N VAL A 56 11.50 8.84 4.13
CA VAL A 56 12.37 9.71 3.31
C VAL A 56 12.36 11.14 3.82
N ALA A 57 11.18 11.69 4.14
CA ALA A 57 11.06 13.05 4.66
C ALA A 57 11.77 13.23 6.01
N LEU A 58 11.66 12.25 6.92
CA LEU A 58 12.34 12.28 8.21
C LEU A 58 13.86 12.17 8.07
N SER A 59 14.35 11.36 7.12
CA SER A 59 15.79 11.23 6.85
C SER A 59 16.40 12.52 6.27
N ASN A 60 15.60 13.40 5.68
CA ASN A 60 16.03 14.63 5.01
C ASN A 60 15.29 15.87 5.54
N LEU A 61 14.96 15.88 6.83
CA LEU A 61 14.03 16.82 7.44
C LEU A 61 14.38 18.29 7.20
N ASP A 62 15.65 18.67 7.40
CA ASP A 62 16.10 20.07 7.27
C ASP A 62 15.89 20.60 5.84
N GLU A 63 16.16 19.78 4.84
CA GLU A 63 15.99 20.15 3.44
C GLU A 63 14.51 20.25 3.06
N PHE A 64 13.68 19.33 3.55
CA PHE A 64 12.22 19.40 3.40
C PHE A 64 11.65 20.67 4.01
N LEU A 65 12.02 20.99 5.24
CA LEU A 65 11.58 22.22 5.91
C LEU A 65 12.02 23.48 5.16
N ARG A 66 13.25 23.50 4.60
CA ARG A 66 13.74 24.61 3.79
C ARG A 66 12.90 24.81 2.53
N ILE A 67 12.55 23.73 1.81
CA ILE A 67 11.71 23.80 0.62
C ILE A 67 10.32 24.30 0.98
N ILE A 68 9.70 23.73 2.01
CA ILE A 68 8.32 24.08 2.42
C ILE A 68 8.24 25.55 2.88
N ARG A 69 9.24 26.05 3.60
CA ARG A 69 9.27 27.45 4.06
C ARG A 69 9.51 28.45 2.93
N ASN A 70 10.30 28.08 1.92
CA ASN A 70 10.65 28.98 0.82
C ASN A 70 9.64 28.93 -0.33
N ALA A 71 8.75 27.94 -0.37
CA ALA A 71 7.74 27.83 -1.41
C ALA A 71 6.59 28.84 -1.16
N PRO A 72 6.20 29.63 -2.16
CA PRO A 72 5.14 30.63 -2.03
C PRO A 72 3.74 30.01 -1.85
N ASN A 73 3.55 28.78 -2.28
CA ASN A 73 2.28 28.05 -2.15
C ASN A 73 2.50 26.52 -2.12
N PRO A 74 1.53 25.74 -1.60
CA PRO A 74 1.64 24.29 -1.50
C PRO A 74 1.87 23.53 -2.84
N PRO A 75 1.25 23.90 -3.96
CA PRO A 75 1.52 23.25 -5.26
C PRO A 75 2.98 23.35 -5.71
N ILE A 76 3.61 24.51 -5.51
CA ILE A 76 5.02 24.71 -5.86
C ILE A 76 5.93 23.91 -4.91
N ALA A 77 5.60 23.87 -3.61
CA ALA A 77 6.32 23.02 -2.66
C ALA A 77 6.27 21.56 -3.09
N ARG A 78 5.09 21.07 -3.47
CA ARG A 78 4.88 19.71 -3.98
C ARG A 78 5.75 19.42 -5.20
N GLU A 79 5.73 20.30 -6.20
CA GLU A 79 6.52 20.15 -7.41
C GLU A 79 8.03 20.11 -7.12
N GLN A 80 8.50 20.98 -6.25
CA GLN A 80 9.92 21.01 -5.82
C GLN A 80 10.31 19.74 -5.07
N LEU A 81 9.44 19.18 -4.24
CA LEU A 81 9.70 17.93 -3.53
C LEU A 81 9.76 16.73 -4.48
N MET A 82 8.92 16.72 -5.54
CA MET A 82 8.85 15.65 -6.52
C MET A 82 9.96 15.72 -7.58
N SER A 83 10.45 16.92 -7.91
CA SER A 83 11.49 17.12 -8.94
C SER A 83 12.88 16.64 -8.52
N ARG A 84 13.07 16.30 -7.26
CA ARG A 84 14.35 15.88 -6.68
C ARG A 84 14.37 14.40 -6.35
N GLY A 85 15.57 13.80 -6.49
CA GLY A 85 15.88 12.50 -5.90
C GLY A 85 16.38 12.65 -4.46
N TRP A 86 15.90 11.81 -3.56
CA TRP A 86 16.19 11.85 -2.13
C TRP A 86 17.01 10.64 -1.70
N LYS A 87 18.05 10.84 -0.91
CA LYS A 87 18.81 9.75 -0.31
C LYS A 87 18.14 9.34 1.00
N SER A 88 17.94 8.05 1.17
CA SER A 88 17.44 7.49 2.43
C SER A 88 17.99 6.10 2.64
N ASP A 89 19.03 5.98 3.44
CA ASP A 89 19.63 4.69 3.80
C ASP A 89 18.63 3.80 4.52
N LEU A 90 17.72 4.41 5.27
CA LEU A 90 16.66 3.73 6.00
C LEU A 90 15.67 3.04 5.04
N VAL A 91 15.18 3.77 4.03
CA VAL A 91 14.25 3.21 3.03
C VAL A 91 14.96 2.20 2.14
N SER A 92 16.20 2.47 1.74
CA SER A 92 17.02 1.51 0.99
C SER A 92 17.23 0.22 1.77
N GLY A 93 17.49 0.29 3.06
CA GLY A 93 17.61 -0.88 3.94
C GLY A 93 16.30 -1.66 4.09
N LEU A 94 15.17 -0.96 4.25
CA LEU A 94 13.85 -1.59 4.36
C LEU A 94 13.41 -2.29 3.07
N LEU A 95 13.65 -1.66 1.91
CA LEU A 95 13.31 -2.25 0.60
C LEU A 95 14.23 -3.43 0.26
N ASN A 96 15.51 -3.35 0.58
CA ASN A 96 16.45 -4.46 0.36
C ASN A 96 16.18 -5.66 1.28
N ALA A 97 15.56 -5.46 2.43
CA ALA A 97 15.12 -6.52 3.32
C ALA A 97 13.84 -7.23 2.84
N ALA A 98 13.10 -6.64 1.90
CA ALA A 98 11.93 -7.26 1.29
C ALA A 98 12.35 -8.31 0.25
N PHE A 99 11.76 -9.50 0.29
CA PHE A 99 12.10 -10.61 -0.60
C PHE A 99 11.88 -10.28 -2.09
N ASN A 100 10.85 -9.48 -2.40
CA ASN A 100 10.58 -8.98 -3.75
C ASN A 100 9.93 -7.58 -3.65
N PRO A 101 10.69 -6.47 -3.77
CA PRO A 101 10.16 -5.11 -3.60
C PRO A 101 8.97 -4.76 -4.51
N GLN A 102 8.87 -5.39 -5.69
CA GLN A 102 7.79 -5.15 -6.65
C GLN A 102 6.42 -5.60 -6.12
N ASP A 103 6.37 -6.64 -5.30
CA ASP A 103 5.12 -7.17 -4.74
C ASP A 103 4.49 -6.24 -3.71
N TYR A 104 5.29 -5.35 -3.13
CA TYR A 104 4.86 -4.38 -2.11
C TYR A 104 4.43 -3.04 -2.72
N ARG A 105 4.71 -2.83 -4.00
CA ARG A 105 4.40 -1.59 -4.69
C ARG A 105 2.92 -1.51 -5.07
N PRO A 106 2.25 -0.33 -4.91
CA PRO A 106 0.92 -0.12 -5.46
C PRO A 106 0.94 -0.21 -6.99
N GLN A 107 -0.08 -0.84 -7.57
CA GLN A 107 -0.19 -1.01 -9.03
C GLN A 107 -0.51 0.30 -9.75
N ASP A 108 -1.14 1.25 -9.06
CA ASP A 108 -1.60 2.53 -9.60
C ASP A 108 -0.50 3.63 -9.56
N ILE A 109 0.73 3.29 -9.14
CA ILE A 109 1.85 4.24 -9.06
C ILE A 109 2.84 3.97 -10.18
N ASP A 110 3.12 5.00 -10.98
CA ASP A 110 4.06 4.94 -12.10
C ASP A 110 5.46 4.47 -11.68
N ALA A 111 6.14 3.77 -12.59
CA ALA A 111 7.46 3.23 -12.35
C ALA A 111 8.56 4.29 -12.11
N CYS A 112 8.30 5.54 -12.48
CA CYS A 112 9.22 6.67 -12.28
C CYS A 112 9.33 7.13 -10.81
N TYR A 113 8.44 6.67 -9.91
CA TYR A 113 8.47 7.00 -8.48
C TYR A 113 9.03 5.84 -7.66
N GLY A 114 9.53 6.12 -6.46
CA GLY A 114 10.14 5.15 -5.57
C GLY A 114 11.67 5.12 -5.69
N LEU A 115 12.30 4.06 -5.21
CA LEU A 115 13.74 3.87 -5.33
C LEU A 115 14.08 3.45 -6.77
N LEU A 116 14.83 4.30 -7.46
CA LEU A 116 15.28 4.06 -8.83
C LEU A 116 16.71 3.48 -8.87
N SER A 117 17.15 3.11 -10.08
CA SER A 117 18.49 2.55 -10.33
C SER A 117 19.65 3.51 -10.04
N ASP A 118 19.38 4.81 -9.93
CA ASP A 118 20.33 5.84 -9.51
C ASP A 118 20.60 5.85 -8.00
N GLY A 119 19.91 5.00 -7.24
CA GLY A 119 20.00 4.93 -5.78
C GLY A 119 19.27 6.06 -5.06
N LEU A 120 18.48 6.86 -5.78
CA LEU A 120 17.67 7.95 -5.23
C LEU A 120 16.19 7.54 -5.16
N TYR A 121 15.52 8.03 -4.14
CA TYR A 121 14.09 7.85 -3.97
C TYR A 121 13.32 9.03 -4.56
N HIS A 122 12.44 8.77 -5.51
CA HIS A 122 11.59 9.77 -6.14
C HIS A 122 10.17 9.72 -5.56
N LEU A 123 9.74 10.85 -4.99
CA LEU A 123 8.45 10.95 -4.33
C LEU A 123 7.29 10.98 -5.33
N SER A 124 6.27 10.20 -5.07
CA SER A 124 5.01 10.28 -5.82
C SER A 124 4.16 11.48 -5.37
N PRO A 125 3.19 11.91 -6.21
CA PRO A 125 2.26 12.97 -5.85
C PRO A 125 1.51 12.71 -4.53
N VAL A 126 1.10 11.46 -4.30
CA VAL A 126 0.40 11.04 -3.08
C VAL A 126 1.29 11.17 -1.84
N GLN A 127 2.56 10.79 -1.96
CA GLN A 127 3.53 10.94 -0.87
C GLN A 127 3.79 12.41 -0.56
N ALA A 128 4.04 13.23 -1.59
CA ALA A 128 4.29 14.66 -1.41
C ALA A 128 3.10 15.36 -0.71
N ASP A 129 1.86 15.07 -1.11
CA ASP A 129 0.67 15.61 -0.47
C ASP A 129 0.56 15.17 1.01
N LYS A 130 0.89 13.91 1.32
CA LYS A 130 0.88 13.41 2.69
C LYS A 130 1.98 14.02 3.56
N ILE A 131 3.15 14.26 3.00
CA ILE A 131 4.26 14.95 3.69
C ILE A 131 3.86 16.40 4.00
N LEU A 132 3.28 17.12 3.04
CA LEU A 132 2.81 18.50 3.26
C LEU A 132 1.68 18.59 4.30
N GLN A 133 0.89 17.53 4.46
CA GLN A 133 -0.17 17.43 5.47
C GLN A 133 0.35 17.02 6.86
N MET A 134 1.61 16.57 6.97
CA MET A 134 2.19 16.20 8.26
C MET A 134 2.29 17.44 9.16
N ALA A 135 1.69 17.35 10.36
CA ALA A 135 1.89 18.37 11.39
C ALA A 135 3.35 18.34 11.86
N LEU A 136 3.94 19.54 12.07
CA LEU A 136 5.31 19.69 12.57
C LEU A 136 5.59 18.90 13.87
N GLN A 137 4.55 18.61 14.65
CA GLN A 137 4.62 17.80 15.87
C GLN A 137 4.99 16.32 15.63
N LYS A 138 4.79 15.81 14.39
CA LYS A 138 5.13 14.41 14.03
C LYS A 138 6.56 14.22 13.54
N LEU A 139 7.38 15.25 13.61
CA LEU A 139 8.75 15.25 13.09
C LEU A 139 9.82 14.98 14.18
N THR A 140 9.43 14.30 15.25
CA THR A 140 10.34 13.93 16.35
C THR A 140 10.97 12.55 16.12
N GLY A 141 12.14 12.27 16.71
CA GLY A 141 12.84 10.98 16.58
C GLY A 141 12.00 9.75 17.01
N LEU A 142 11.09 9.93 17.98
CA LEU A 142 10.14 8.89 18.42
C LEU A 142 9.16 8.47 17.30
N GLU A 143 8.83 9.37 16.37
CA GLU A 143 7.96 9.03 15.22
C GLU A 143 8.70 8.23 14.14
N GLN A 144 10.03 8.33 14.06
CA GLN A 144 10.83 7.53 13.13
C GLN A 144 10.76 6.04 13.45
N ASP A 145 10.90 5.68 14.72
CA ASP A 145 10.77 4.29 15.17
C ASP A 145 9.36 3.75 14.94
N LYS A 146 8.36 4.59 15.17
CA LYS A 146 6.95 4.24 14.95
C LYS A 146 6.65 4.03 13.46
N ILE A 147 7.14 4.87 12.58
CA ILE A 147 6.98 4.71 11.12
C ILE A 147 7.64 3.42 10.66
N ASN A 148 8.82 3.09 11.17
CA ASN A 148 9.53 1.85 10.86
C ASN A 148 8.73 0.62 11.30
N GLU A 149 8.16 0.66 12.50
CA GLU A 149 7.33 -0.43 13.01
C GLU A 149 6.03 -0.58 12.20
N GLU A 150 5.35 0.52 11.89
CA GLU A 150 4.15 0.51 11.04
C GLU A 150 4.45 -0.02 9.63
N TYR A 151 5.62 0.31 9.07
CA TYR A 151 6.04 -0.20 7.77
C TYR A 151 6.28 -1.72 7.80
N ARG A 152 6.96 -2.23 8.84
CA ARG A 152 7.14 -3.67 9.03
C ARG A 152 5.82 -4.41 9.15
N GLN A 153 4.87 -3.85 9.91
CA GLN A 153 3.53 -4.42 10.06
C GLN A 153 2.76 -4.42 8.73
N ALA A 154 2.84 -3.34 7.94
CA ALA A 154 2.23 -3.28 6.62
C ALA A 154 2.82 -4.35 5.67
N ASN A 155 4.13 -4.53 5.67
CA ASN A 155 4.80 -5.54 4.86
C ASN A 155 4.44 -6.97 5.29
N ALA A 156 4.37 -7.24 6.59
CA ALA A 156 3.92 -8.55 7.09
C ALA A 156 2.49 -8.86 6.62
N GLN A 157 1.57 -7.88 6.69
CA GLN A 157 0.21 -8.04 6.20
C GLN A 157 0.14 -8.26 4.68
N ILE A 158 1.01 -7.61 3.90
CA ILE A 158 1.10 -7.81 2.45
C ILE A 158 1.54 -9.25 2.16
N THR A 159 2.56 -9.74 2.84
CA THR A 159 3.06 -11.12 2.71
C THR A 159 1.97 -12.14 3.00
N ASP A 160 1.24 -11.99 4.10
CA ASP A 160 0.13 -12.87 4.47
C ASP A 160 -1.00 -12.86 3.41
N LEU A 161 -1.32 -11.68 2.88
CA LEU A 161 -2.36 -11.54 1.85
C LEU A 161 -1.94 -12.14 0.51
N LEU A 162 -0.67 -12.03 0.14
CA LEU A 162 -0.10 -12.67 -1.05
C LEU A 162 -0.12 -14.20 -0.92
N ASP A 163 0.22 -14.73 0.27
CA ASP A 163 0.14 -16.17 0.55
C ASP A 163 -1.30 -16.70 0.42
N ILE A 164 -2.30 -15.97 0.92
CA ILE A 164 -3.71 -16.34 0.74
C ILE A 164 -4.10 -16.37 -0.74
N LEU A 165 -3.62 -15.43 -1.56
CA LEU A 165 -3.92 -15.40 -3.00
C LEU A 165 -3.19 -16.50 -3.78
N ALA A 166 -2.05 -16.95 -3.31
CA ALA A 166 -1.27 -18.03 -3.91
C ALA A 166 -1.85 -19.43 -3.62
N ARG A 167 -2.68 -19.57 -2.57
CA ARG A 167 -3.34 -20.83 -2.19
C ARG A 167 -4.77 -20.85 -2.74
N PRO A 168 -5.08 -21.73 -3.70
CA PRO A 168 -6.42 -21.81 -4.31
C PRO A 168 -7.49 -22.38 -3.37
#